data_cd03f44a97114bcde1a3b2b9c1adc00d
#
_entry.id   cd03f44a97114bcde1a3b2b9c1adc00d
#
_cell.length_a   1.000
_cell.length_b   1.000
_cell.length_c   1.000
_cell.angle_alpha   90.00
_cell.angle_beta   90.00
_cell.angle_gamma   90.00
#
_symmetry.space_group_name_H-M   'P 1'
#
loop_
_entity.id
_entity.type
_entity.pdbx_description
1 polymer ?
#
loop_
_entity_poly.entity_id
_entity_poly.type
_entity_poly.pdbx_seq_one_letter_code
_entity_poly.pdbx_strand_id
1 'polypeptide(L)'
;MADSSEAPDLMEDVGVPTGATPDADNPGWYSWGDFPRGSFAAATGRLLFKPDGPGKGICRMFPTELHMNMGGSLHGGSVMSFIDMAMFAGGLCAGMERGHYVTLDLTTHFLARGRPGSPLDAHVELVKQTRGHAFLQGVVRQNDQPCYSFTGTLKRIRERNAPA
;
A
#
# COMPACT_ATOMS: atom_id res chain seq x y z
N MET A 1 -44.28 -20.13 -5.99
CA MET A 1 -43.41 -19.49 -5.00
C MET A 1 -41.99 -19.73 -5.49
N ALA A 2 -41.44 -18.70 -6.14
CA ALA A 2 -40.08 -18.73 -6.66
C ALA A 2 -39.19 -18.13 -5.60
N ASP A 3 -38.24 -18.93 -5.14
CA ASP A 3 -37.16 -18.52 -4.24
C ASP A 3 -36.07 -17.87 -5.11
N SER A 4 -36.05 -16.56 -5.09
CA SER A 4 -34.99 -15.77 -5.71
C SER A 4 -33.90 -15.52 -4.67
N SER A 5 -33.05 -16.51 -4.43
CA SER A 5 -31.76 -16.26 -3.81
C SER A 5 -30.82 -15.64 -4.84
N GLU A 6 -30.92 -14.34 -5.03
CA GLU A 6 -29.87 -13.58 -5.72
C GLU A 6 -28.58 -13.73 -4.91
N ALA A 7 -27.64 -14.49 -5.46
CA ALA A 7 -26.25 -14.45 -5.01
C ALA A 7 -25.75 -12.99 -5.14
N PRO A 8 -24.98 -12.47 -4.15
CA PRO A 8 -24.43 -11.12 -4.27
C PRO A 8 -23.54 -11.10 -5.51
N ASP A 9 -23.83 -10.17 -6.39
CA ASP A 9 -23.02 -9.83 -7.56
C ASP A 9 -21.61 -9.47 -7.08
N LEU A 10 -20.72 -10.44 -7.17
CA LEU A 10 -19.29 -10.24 -6.96
C LEU A 10 -18.74 -9.51 -8.19
N MET A 11 -19.13 -8.23 -8.35
CA MET A 11 -18.31 -7.31 -9.13
C MET A 11 -16.93 -7.34 -8.48
N GLU A 12 -15.99 -8.04 -9.10
CA GLU A 12 -14.58 -7.96 -8.74
C GLU A 12 -14.20 -6.47 -8.81
N ASP A 13 -14.05 -5.83 -7.64
CA ASP A 13 -13.62 -4.44 -7.54
C ASP A 13 -12.23 -4.32 -8.18
N VAL A 14 -12.22 -3.91 -9.45
CA VAL A 14 -10.98 -3.67 -10.20
C VAL A 14 -10.20 -2.61 -9.43
N GLY A 15 -9.00 -2.98 -8.96
CA GLY A 15 -8.14 -2.08 -8.21
C GLY A 15 -8.16 -2.26 -6.68
N VAL A 16 -8.86 -3.27 -6.15
CA VAL A 16 -8.77 -3.61 -4.72
C VAL A 16 -7.84 -4.82 -4.53
N PRO A 17 -6.83 -4.75 -3.64
CA PRO A 17 -5.93 -5.86 -3.34
C PRO A 17 -6.67 -7.11 -2.85
N THR A 18 -6.22 -8.29 -3.27
CA THR A 18 -6.79 -9.57 -2.83
C THR A 18 -6.75 -9.72 -1.31
N GLY A 19 -7.84 -10.17 -0.71
CA GLY A 19 -7.97 -10.36 0.74
C GLY A 19 -8.23 -9.08 1.51
N ALA A 20 -8.33 -7.93 0.84
CA ALA A 20 -8.72 -6.69 1.48
C ALA A 20 -10.24 -6.63 1.71
N THR A 21 -10.64 -5.99 2.79
CA THR A 21 -12.03 -5.74 3.13
C THR A 21 -12.29 -4.24 3.26
N PRO A 22 -13.52 -3.77 2.98
CA PRO A 22 -13.89 -2.39 3.28
C PRO A 22 -13.62 -2.05 4.75
N ASP A 23 -13.08 -0.87 4.99
CA ASP A 23 -12.82 -0.38 6.34
C ASP A 23 -14.09 0.22 6.95
N ALA A 24 -14.50 -0.26 8.12
CA ALA A 24 -15.75 0.16 8.75
C ALA A 24 -15.72 1.62 9.22
N ASP A 25 -14.56 2.11 9.64
CA ASP A 25 -14.40 3.46 10.21
C ASP A 25 -14.04 4.50 9.14
N ASN A 26 -13.60 4.05 7.95
CA ASN A 26 -13.16 4.92 6.86
C ASN A 26 -13.87 4.53 5.55
N PRO A 27 -15.09 5.02 5.29
CA PRO A 27 -15.84 4.69 4.08
C PRO A 27 -15.04 4.99 2.80
N GLY A 28 -15.03 4.02 1.87
CA GLY A 28 -14.29 4.10 0.61
C GLY A 28 -12.81 3.70 0.70
N TRP A 29 -12.34 3.31 1.88
CA TRP A 29 -11.03 2.71 2.08
C TRP A 29 -11.13 1.21 2.32
N TYR A 30 -10.04 0.50 2.03
CA TYR A 30 -9.89 -0.93 2.24
C TYR A 30 -8.69 -1.19 3.15
N SER A 31 -8.68 -2.34 3.80
CA SER A 31 -7.59 -2.79 4.67
C SER A 31 -7.41 -4.30 4.61
N TRP A 32 -6.21 -4.78 4.86
CA TRP A 32 -5.95 -6.19 5.18
C TRP A 32 -6.19 -6.52 6.67
N GLY A 33 -6.65 -5.54 7.47
CA GLY A 33 -6.74 -5.67 8.91
C GLY A 33 -5.37 -5.56 9.60
N ASP A 34 -5.27 -6.20 10.77
CA ASP A 34 -4.04 -6.20 11.54
C ASP A 34 -3.07 -7.28 11.02
N PHE A 35 -1.80 -6.91 10.89
CA PHE A 35 -0.77 -7.88 10.55
C PHE A 35 -0.46 -8.82 11.72
N PRO A 36 -0.04 -10.09 11.46
CA PRO A 36 0.29 -11.04 12.50
C PRO A 36 1.31 -10.48 13.49
N ARG A 37 1.02 -10.59 14.79
CA ARG A 37 1.95 -10.17 15.84
C ARG A 37 3.30 -10.87 15.68
N GLY A 38 4.38 -10.10 15.81
CA GLY A 38 5.75 -10.59 15.63
C GLY A 38 6.24 -10.58 14.18
N SER A 39 5.39 -10.25 13.20
CA SER A 39 5.85 -9.93 11.85
C SER A 39 6.41 -8.51 11.79
N PHE A 40 7.36 -8.26 10.87
CA PHE A 40 7.87 -6.89 10.66
C PHE A 40 6.77 -5.94 10.15
N ALA A 41 5.83 -6.44 9.36
CA ALA A 41 4.70 -5.68 8.88
C ALA A 41 3.83 -5.13 10.04
N ALA A 42 3.71 -5.86 11.16
CA ALA A 42 2.99 -5.38 12.33
C ALA A 42 3.58 -4.10 12.93
N ALA A 43 4.88 -3.83 12.71
CA ALA A 43 5.50 -2.59 13.16
C ALA A 43 5.04 -1.36 12.38
N THR A 44 4.56 -1.49 11.15
CA THR A 44 3.98 -0.38 10.38
C THR A 44 2.56 -0.06 10.81
N GLY A 45 1.93 -0.94 11.58
CA GLY A 45 0.54 -0.81 12.00
C GLY A 45 -0.45 -1.07 10.86
N ARG A 46 -1.72 -0.76 11.11
CA ARG A 46 -2.79 -0.92 10.13
C ARG A 46 -2.60 0.03 8.95
N LEU A 47 -2.75 -0.51 7.75
CA LEU A 47 -2.74 0.26 6.51
C LEU A 47 -4.13 0.35 5.91
N LEU A 48 -4.47 1.53 5.42
CA LEU A 48 -5.63 1.75 4.57
C LEU A 48 -5.18 2.05 3.15
N PHE A 49 -5.95 1.62 2.16
CA PHE A 49 -5.65 1.90 0.76
C PHE A 49 -6.92 2.00 -0.07
N LYS A 50 -6.84 2.72 -1.19
CA LYS A 50 -7.94 2.88 -2.14
C LYS A 50 -7.43 3.26 -3.52
N PRO A 51 -8.19 2.99 -4.59
CA PRO A 51 -7.97 3.60 -5.90
C PRO A 51 -8.10 5.13 -5.84
N ASP A 52 -7.32 5.83 -6.68
CA ASP A 52 -7.32 7.30 -6.79
C ASP A 52 -7.34 7.73 -8.27
N GLY A 53 -8.20 7.11 -9.04
CA GLY A 53 -8.30 7.29 -10.48
C GLY A 53 -7.40 6.36 -11.29
N PRO A 54 -7.45 6.46 -12.63
CA PRO A 54 -6.70 5.59 -13.53
C PRO A 54 -5.19 5.65 -13.28
N GLY A 55 -4.57 4.51 -13.07
CA GLY A 55 -3.12 4.39 -12.84
C GLY A 55 -2.65 4.89 -11.49
N LYS A 56 -3.55 5.22 -10.55
CA LYS A 56 -3.20 5.81 -9.25
C LYS A 56 -3.89 5.10 -8.09
N GLY A 57 -3.20 5.03 -6.97
CA GLY A 57 -3.71 4.52 -5.69
C GLY A 57 -3.17 5.33 -4.53
N ILE A 58 -3.87 5.32 -3.42
CA ILE A 58 -3.42 5.92 -2.17
C ILE A 58 -3.30 4.82 -1.12
N CYS A 59 -2.19 4.85 -0.37
CA CYS A 59 -2.01 4.03 0.82
C CYS A 59 -1.75 4.94 2.03
N ARG A 60 -2.43 4.69 3.14
CA ARG A 60 -2.38 5.50 4.37
C ARG A 60 -1.81 4.70 5.52
N MET A 61 -0.90 5.30 6.25
CA MET A 61 -0.34 4.83 7.51
C MET A 61 -0.68 5.82 8.63
N PHE A 62 -0.86 5.32 9.84
CA PHE A 62 -1.08 6.12 11.06
C PHE A 62 0.17 6.05 11.95
N PRO A 63 1.13 6.99 11.79
CA PRO A 63 2.37 6.96 12.55
C PRO A 63 2.15 7.27 14.03
N THR A 64 2.83 6.50 14.88
CA THR A 64 2.82 6.61 16.34
C THR A 64 4.24 6.88 16.85
N GLU A 65 4.42 6.99 18.16
CA GLU A 65 5.72 7.14 18.81
C GLU A 65 6.69 5.97 18.49
N LEU A 66 6.17 4.77 18.19
CA LEU A 66 6.98 3.62 17.77
C LEU A 66 7.79 3.91 16.49
N HIS A 67 7.28 4.78 15.63
CA HIS A 67 7.88 5.09 14.34
C HIS A 67 8.89 6.25 14.40
N MET A 68 9.15 6.80 15.59
CA MET A 68 9.98 7.98 15.78
C MET A 68 11.47 7.63 15.83
N ASN A 69 12.29 8.59 15.44
CA ASN A 69 13.72 8.63 15.75
C ASN A 69 14.00 9.48 17.00
N MET A 70 15.23 9.45 17.49
CA MET A 70 15.65 10.23 18.63
C MET A 70 15.63 11.75 18.39
N GLY A 71 15.56 12.18 17.13
CA GLY A 71 15.52 13.61 16.74
C GLY A 71 14.11 14.20 16.65
N GLY A 72 13.07 13.49 17.13
CA GLY A 72 11.70 14.00 17.17
C GLY A 72 10.98 14.05 15.82
N SER A 73 11.38 13.21 14.88
CA SER A 73 10.69 13.00 13.59
C SER A 73 10.55 11.52 13.30
N LEU A 74 9.77 11.17 12.28
CA LEU A 74 9.65 9.79 11.86
C LEU A 74 11.01 9.22 11.44
N HIS A 75 11.29 8.00 11.90
CA HIS A 75 12.52 7.30 11.56
C HIS A 75 12.53 6.94 10.07
N GLY A 76 13.65 7.16 9.38
CA GLY A 76 13.76 6.86 7.95
C GLY A 76 13.41 5.41 7.59
N GLY A 77 13.81 4.46 8.44
CA GLY A 77 13.46 3.04 8.26
C GLY A 77 11.96 2.78 8.33
N SER A 78 11.22 3.43 9.26
CA SER A 78 9.75 3.26 9.33
C SER A 78 9.06 3.88 8.12
N VAL A 79 9.55 5.00 7.61
CA VAL A 79 9.05 5.62 6.37
C VAL A 79 9.31 4.72 5.17
N MET A 80 10.51 4.15 5.02
CA MET A 80 10.83 3.24 3.92
C MET A 80 10.00 1.95 3.99
N SER A 81 9.78 1.41 5.18
CA SER A 81 8.90 0.24 5.37
C SER A 81 7.46 0.54 4.94
N PHE A 82 6.95 1.72 5.29
CA PHE A 82 5.64 2.14 4.83
C PHE A 82 5.60 2.29 3.31
N ILE A 83 6.59 2.94 2.70
CA ILE A 83 6.64 3.13 1.24
C ILE A 83 6.74 1.79 0.51
N ASP A 84 7.55 0.85 1.01
CA ASP A 84 7.64 -0.49 0.47
C ASP A 84 6.26 -1.17 0.41
N MET A 85 5.53 -1.16 1.51
CA MET A 85 4.17 -1.72 1.57
C MET A 85 3.18 -0.94 0.70
N ALA A 86 3.32 0.39 0.62
CA ALA A 86 2.48 1.24 -0.21
C ALA A 86 2.67 0.97 -1.71
N MET A 87 3.87 0.60 -2.16
CA MET A 87 4.09 0.18 -3.54
C MET A 87 3.25 -1.05 -3.91
N PHE A 88 3.07 -2.01 -2.99
CA PHE A 88 2.20 -3.17 -3.24
C PHE A 88 0.72 -2.76 -3.18
N ALA A 89 0.26 -2.21 -2.06
CA ALA A 89 -1.14 -1.87 -1.86
C ALA A 89 -1.62 -0.80 -2.85
N GLY A 90 -0.89 0.32 -2.93
CA GLY A 90 -1.20 1.42 -3.83
C GLY A 90 -1.00 1.05 -5.30
N GLY A 91 -0.01 0.21 -5.62
CA GLY A 91 0.21 -0.31 -6.97
C GLY A 91 -0.95 -1.17 -7.46
N LEU A 92 -1.48 -2.06 -6.61
CA LEU A 92 -2.68 -2.84 -6.93
C LEU A 92 -3.91 -1.94 -7.10
N CYS A 93 -4.07 -0.94 -6.23
CA CYS A 93 -5.11 0.08 -6.38
C CYS A 93 -4.94 0.94 -7.66
N ALA A 94 -3.70 1.13 -8.12
CA ALA A 94 -3.38 1.81 -9.38
C ALA A 94 -3.58 0.92 -10.63
N GLY A 95 -4.04 -0.32 -10.47
CA GLY A 95 -4.29 -1.25 -11.57
C GLY A 95 -3.11 -2.16 -11.92
N MET A 96 -2.12 -2.30 -11.04
CA MET A 96 -1.07 -3.32 -11.19
C MET A 96 -1.71 -4.71 -11.22
N GLU A 97 -1.29 -5.55 -12.17
CA GLU A 97 -1.79 -6.93 -12.28
C GLU A 97 -1.56 -7.70 -10.97
N ARG A 98 -2.55 -8.52 -10.59
CA ARG A 98 -2.42 -9.41 -9.43
C ARG A 98 -1.33 -10.44 -9.65
N GLY A 99 -0.60 -10.79 -8.60
CA GLY A 99 0.46 -11.78 -8.63
C GLY A 99 1.38 -11.68 -7.42
N HIS A 100 2.37 -12.56 -7.36
CA HIS A 100 3.41 -12.51 -6.35
C HIS A 100 4.52 -11.58 -6.82
N TYR A 101 4.83 -10.58 -6.02
CA TYR A 101 5.89 -9.61 -6.31
C TYR A 101 6.87 -9.55 -5.15
N VAL A 102 8.10 -9.17 -5.48
CA VAL A 102 9.15 -8.80 -4.52
C VAL A 102 9.72 -7.45 -4.92
N THR A 103 10.13 -6.68 -3.94
CA THR A 103 10.79 -5.39 -4.17
C THR A 103 12.18 -5.63 -4.76
N LEU A 104 12.47 -4.99 -5.87
CA LEU A 104 13.76 -5.05 -6.54
C LEU A 104 14.64 -3.86 -6.14
N ASP A 105 14.04 -2.69 -6.15
CA ASP A 105 14.67 -1.45 -5.71
C ASP A 105 13.62 -0.50 -5.12
N LEU A 106 14.08 0.40 -4.27
CA LEU A 106 13.32 1.50 -3.71
C LEU A 106 14.28 2.65 -3.41
N THR A 107 14.03 3.79 -4.05
CA THR A 107 14.74 5.05 -3.78
C THR A 107 13.77 6.04 -3.14
N THR A 108 14.18 6.65 -2.03
CA THR A 108 13.36 7.63 -1.30
C THR A 108 14.14 8.91 -1.05
N HIS A 109 13.52 10.06 -1.33
CA HIS A 109 14.04 11.37 -0.97
C HIS A 109 13.24 11.94 0.21
N PHE A 110 13.93 12.37 1.24
CA PHE A 110 13.38 12.96 2.45
C PHE A 110 13.31 14.47 2.28
N LEU A 111 12.11 15.00 2.01
CA LEU A 111 11.87 16.41 1.66
C LEU A 111 11.53 17.25 2.91
N ALA A 112 10.74 16.68 3.82
CA ALA A 112 10.32 17.30 5.07
C ALA A 112 10.18 16.26 6.20
N ARG A 113 10.09 16.75 7.44
CA ARG A 113 9.95 15.91 8.63
C ARG A 113 8.49 15.46 8.78
N GLY A 114 8.24 14.15 8.78
CA GLY A 114 6.98 13.58 9.23
C GLY A 114 6.94 13.48 10.76
N ARG A 115 5.72 13.51 11.33
CA ARG A 115 5.46 13.45 12.77
C ARG A 115 4.33 12.46 13.09
N PRO A 116 4.25 11.92 14.33
CA PRO A 116 3.10 11.16 14.76
C PRO A 116 1.86 12.05 14.92
N GLY A 117 0.68 11.44 15.06
CA GLY A 117 -0.57 12.15 15.33
C GLY A 117 -1.34 12.62 14.08
N SER A 118 -0.75 12.54 12.90
CA SER A 118 -1.44 12.76 11.62
C SER A 118 -1.08 11.67 10.64
N PRO A 119 -2.00 11.20 9.78
CA PRO A 119 -1.71 10.14 8.82
C PRO A 119 -0.67 10.58 7.79
N LEU A 120 0.05 9.59 7.27
CA LEU A 120 0.87 9.70 6.06
C LEU A 120 0.11 9.08 4.90
N ASP A 121 -0.05 9.80 3.82
CA ASP A 121 -0.69 9.35 2.59
C ASP A 121 0.35 9.20 1.47
N ALA A 122 0.62 7.97 1.06
CA ALA A 122 1.43 7.67 -0.10
C ALA A 122 0.55 7.67 -1.35
N HIS A 123 0.70 8.66 -2.19
CA HIS A 123 0.10 8.72 -3.53
C HIS A 123 0.99 7.96 -4.48
N VAL A 124 0.52 6.80 -4.92
CA VAL A 124 1.26 5.85 -5.76
C VAL A 124 0.76 5.93 -7.19
N GLU A 125 1.68 6.01 -8.13
CA GLU A 125 1.40 5.94 -9.56
C GLU A 125 2.09 4.73 -10.17
N LEU A 126 1.33 3.94 -10.93
CA LEU A 126 1.84 2.87 -11.77
C LEU A 126 2.32 3.47 -13.11
N VAL A 127 3.61 3.77 -13.19
CA VAL A 127 4.22 4.40 -14.37
C VAL A 127 4.19 3.46 -15.57
N LYS A 128 4.53 2.19 -15.34
CA LYS A 128 4.54 1.14 -16.37
C LYS A 128 4.51 -0.23 -15.73
N GLN A 129 3.82 -1.15 -16.39
CA GLN A 129 3.92 -2.56 -16.12
C GLN A 129 4.38 -3.32 -17.36
N THR A 130 5.25 -4.30 -17.14
CA THR A 130 5.68 -5.29 -18.10
C THR A 130 5.29 -6.69 -17.60
N ARG A 131 5.52 -7.73 -18.39
CA ARG A 131 5.27 -9.12 -17.98
C ARG A 131 5.96 -9.49 -16.65
N GLY A 132 7.11 -8.89 -16.35
CA GLY A 132 7.94 -9.26 -15.20
C GLY A 132 8.15 -8.17 -14.16
N HIS A 133 7.80 -6.92 -14.45
CA HIS A 133 8.12 -5.79 -13.57
C HIS A 133 6.98 -4.77 -13.55
N ALA A 134 6.78 -4.15 -12.40
CA ALA A 134 5.96 -2.96 -12.23
C ALA A 134 6.87 -1.82 -11.77
N PHE A 135 6.83 -0.70 -12.48
CA PHE A 135 7.58 0.52 -12.19
C PHE A 135 6.62 1.52 -11.54
N LEU A 136 6.96 1.94 -10.33
CA LEU A 136 6.11 2.78 -9.51
C LEU A 136 6.85 4.04 -9.08
N GLN A 137 6.10 5.11 -8.90
CA GLN A 137 6.58 6.34 -8.30
C GLN A 137 5.52 6.94 -7.41
N GLY A 138 5.91 7.89 -6.56
CA GLY A 138 4.92 8.57 -5.76
C GLY A 138 5.48 9.63 -4.82
N VAL A 139 4.54 10.25 -4.12
CA VAL A 139 4.82 11.26 -3.08
C VAL A 139 4.05 10.89 -1.83
N VAL A 140 4.73 10.87 -0.70
CA VAL A 140 4.11 10.74 0.61
C VAL A 140 3.84 12.13 1.16
N ARG A 141 2.60 12.36 1.56
CA ARG A 141 2.13 13.63 2.12
C ARG A 141 1.69 13.47 3.57
N GLN A 142 1.84 14.53 4.33
CA GLN A 142 1.24 14.68 5.65
C GLN A 142 0.58 16.06 5.72
N ASN A 143 -0.73 16.11 6.00
CA ASN A 143 -1.50 17.36 5.97
C ASN A 143 -1.30 18.14 4.65
N ASP A 144 -1.40 17.46 3.51
CA ASP A 144 -1.19 17.96 2.15
C ASP A 144 0.23 18.43 1.82
N GLN A 145 1.14 18.45 2.80
CA GLN A 145 2.53 18.81 2.57
C GLN A 145 3.33 17.59 2.09
N PRO A 146 4.09 17.69 0.99
CA PRO A 146 4.98 16.60 0.56
C PRO A 146 6.14 16.45 1.55
N CYS A 147 6.24 15.24 2.13
CA CYS A 147 7.29 14.89 3.08
C CYS A 147 8.35 13.98 2.48
N TYR A 148 7.95 13.09 1.59
CA TYR A 148 8.86 12.14 0.93
C TYR A 148 8.44 11.94 -0.52
N SER A 149 9.40 11.70 -1.40
CA SER A 149 9.13 11.21 -2.75
C SER A 149 9.87 9.89 -2.96
N PHE A 150 9.33 9.03 -3.81
CA PHE A 150 9.93 7.74 -4.06
C PHE A 150 9.75 7.26 -5.49
N THR A 151 10.65 6.38 -5.89
CA THR A 151 10.53 5.51 -7.07
C THR A 151 10.94 4.11 -6.67
N GLY A 152 10.33 3.11 -7.29
CA GLY A 152 10.71 1.72 -7.03
C GLY A 152 10.22 0.77 -8.10
N THR A 153 10.79 -0.42 -8.09
CA THR A 153 10.47 -1.49 -9.03
C THR A 153 10.09 -2.74 -8.26
N LEU A 154 8.93 -3.29 -8.60
CA LEU A 154 8.52 -4.61 -8.14
C LEU A 154 8.74 -5.63 -9.24
N LYS A 155 9.32 -6.77 -8.89
CA LYS A 155 9.52 -7.92 -9.79
C LYS A 155 8.47 -8.97 -9.52
N ARG A 156 7.75 -9.37 -10.57
CA ARG A 156 6.83 -10.49 -10.51
C ARG A 156 7.62 -11.81 -10.45
N ILE A 157 7.37 -12.60 -9.42
CA ILE A 157 7.95 -13.94 -9.29
C ILE A 157 6.93 -14.98 -9.77
N ARG A 158 7.42 -16.02 -10.44
CA ARG A 158 6.58 -17.18 -10.79
C ARG A 158 6.43 -18.04 -9.52
N GLU A 159 5.22 -18.49 -9.25
CA GLU A 159 5.04 -19.58 -8.29
C GLU A 159 5.87 -20.77 -8.79
N ARG A 160 6.82 -21.19 -7.96
CA ARG A 160 7.43 -22.51 -8.18
C ARG A 160 6.35 -23.50 -7.84
N ASN A 161 5.85 -24.24 -8.84
CA ASN A 161 5.03 -25.40 -8.57
C ASN A 161 5.72 -26.20 -7.47
N ALA A 162 5.02 -26.44 -6.36
CA ALA A 162 5.52 -27.35 -5.34
C ALA A 162 5.85 -28.69 -6.05
N PRO A 163 7.00 -29.30 -5.77
CA PRO A 163 7.27 -30.64 -6.29
C PRO A 163 6.14 -31.56 -5.83
N ALA A 164 5.59 -32.32 -6.78
CA ALA A 164 4.56 -33.33 -6.56
C ALA A 164 5.05 -34.41 -5.60
#